data_5752c5ec4936c0d6904526e20217a5f1
#
_entry.id   5752c5ec4936c0d6904526e20217a5f1
#
_cell.length_a   1.000
_cell.length_b   1.000
_cell.length_c   1.000
_cell.angle_alpha   90.00
_cell.angle_beta   90.00
_cell.angle_gamma   90.00
#
_symmetry.space_group_name_H-M   'P 1'
#
loop_
_entity.id
_entity.type
_entity.pdbx_description
1 polymer ?
#
loop_
_entity_poly.entity_id
_entity_poly.type
_entity_poly.pdbx_seq_one_letter_code
_entity_poly.pdbx_strand_id
1 'polypeptide(L)'
;MSRLSKIIAAGGPRGNVEAVRQVGEQARDIRADAVFLVGSLTPKNADPREYGRVLSALGETKLPVFYIPGPDDAPFGEFLREAANIENVFPNIHGVHCTFAMASGHEVITGMGGTILDDMGTERDEIETLRYPGWELEYRLKFLKELKDYPRVFLFTTFPEHKGLHENGSSVVAEAIKTYKPRLALVAGREHKREMVGTSLLIGLASLAEGAFTVIDMRRNEAKPGVLRHTASAA
;
A
#
# COMPACT_ATOMS: atom_id res chain seq x y z
N MET A 1 13.61 20.37 0.71
CA MET A 1 12.54 19.56 1.34
C MET A 1 13.16 18.33 1.97
N SER A 2 12.80 17.99 3.21
CA SER A 2 13.32 16.80 3.89
C SER A 2 12.68 15.53 3.32
N ARG A 3 13.44 14.42 3.30
CA ARG A 3 12.90 13.09 2.95
C ARG A 3 11.85 12.65 3.97
N LEU A 4 10.99 11.70 3.57
CA LEU A 4 10.09 11.04 4.51
C LEU A 4 10.88 10.47 5.69
N SER A 5 10.45 10.79 6.89
CA SER A 5 11.11 10.36 8.12
C SER A 5 10.21 9.54 9.03
N LYS A 6 8.96 9.94 9.19
CA LYS A 6 7.98 9.23 9.98
C LYS A 6 6.71 9.07 9.19
N ILE A 7 6.25 7.84 9.04
CA ILE A 7 5.03 7.53 8.29
C ILE A 7 4.12 6.61 9.11
N ILE A 8 2.84 6.62 8.77
CA ILE A 8 1.89 5.57 9.16
C ILE A 8 1.58 4.72 7.95
N ALA A 9 1.55 3.42 8.15
CA ALA A 9 1.15 2.45 7.13
C ALA A 9 0.10 1.48 7.69
N ALA A 10 -0.88 1.14 6.87
CA ALA A 10 -1.91 0.16 7.21
C ALA A 10 -2.30 -0.69 5.99
N GLY A 11 -2.73 -1.92 6.25
CA GLY A 11 -3.22 -2.84 5.22
C GLY A 11 -4.72 -3.10 5.37
N GLY A 12 -5.41 -3.40 4.27
CA GLY A 12 -6.75 -3.93 4.24
C GLY A 12 -7.80 -3.23 5.13
N PRO A 13 -8.18 -1.98 4.86
CA PRO A 13 -9.25 -1.33 5.62
C PRO A 13 -10.62 -1.99 5.40
N ARG A 14 -10.83 -2.65 4.26
CA ARG A 14 -12.03 -3.42 3.91
C ARG A 14 -13.33 -2.68 4.22
N GLY A 15 -13.44 -1.42 3.81
CA GLY A 15 -14.62 -0.58 4.00
C GLY A 15 -14.77 0.02 5.41
N ASN A 16 -13.85 -0.25 6.33
CA ASN A 16 -13.89 0.34 7.67
C ASN A 16 -13.44 1.80 7.65
N VAL A 17 -14.36 2.69 7.26
CA VAL A 17 -14.14 4.14 7.14
C VAL A 17 -13.72 4.76 8.47
N GLU A 18 -14.28 4.28 9.58
CA GLU A 18 -13.94 4.80 10.90
C GLU A 18 -12.50 4.50 11.30
N ALA A 19 -12.03 3.28 11.04
CA ALA A 19 -10.62 2.93 11.25
C ALA A 19 -9.68 3.78 10.38
N VAL A 20 -10.10 4.09 9.15
CA VAL A 20 -9.34 4.97 8.25
C VAL A 20 -9.24 6.39 8.82
N ARG A 21 -10.33 6.96 9.35
CA ARG A 21 -10.32 8.27 10.01
C ARG A 21 -9.40 8.29 11.23
N GLN A 22 -9.49 7.27 12.08
CA GLN A 22 -8.64 7.16 13.27
C GLN A 22 -7.16 7.05 12.92
N VAL A 23 -6.80 6.31 11.86
CA VAL A 23 -5.40 6.30 11.36
C VAL A 23 -4.98 7.68 10.89
N GLY A 24 -5.85 8.42 10.22
CA GLY A 24 -5.60 9.81 9.83
C GLY A 24 -5.36 10.73 11.04
N GLU A 25 -6.13 10.59 12.11
CA GLU A 25 -5.93 11.32 13.36
C GLU A 25 -4.62 10.95 14.03
N GLN A 26 -4.33 9.66 14.17
CA GLN A 26 -3.05 9.19 14.68
C GLN A 26 -1.87 9.72 13.88
N ALA A 27 -1.98 9.78 12.55
CA ALA A 27 -0.94 10.34 11.69
C ALA A 27 -0.67 11.81 12.00
N ARG A 28 -1.71 12.61 12.22
CA ARG A 28 -1.58 14.01 12.64
C ARG A 28 -0.96 14.16 14.03
N ASP A 29 -1.43 13.38 14.99
CA ASP A 29 -0.96 13.44 16.38
C ASP A 29 0.53 13.16 16.51
N ILE A 30 1.04 12.18 15.77
CA ILE A 30 2.46 11.84 15.77
C ILE A 30 3.28 12.70 14.79
N ARG A 31 2.63 13.61 14.05
CA ARG A 31 3.23 14.44 12.99
C ARG A 31 3.91 13.57 11.92
N ALA A 32 3.18 12.61 11.40
CA ALA A 32 3.65 11.80 10.28
C ALA A 32 3.80 12.65 9.01
N ASP A 33 4.78 12.31 8.18
CA ASP A 33 5.02 12.99 6.89
C ASP A 33 4.05 12.51 5.81
N ALA A 34 3.53 11.27 5.94
CA ALA A 34 2.60 10.66 4.99
C ALA A 34 1.85 9.48 5.61
N VAL A 35 0.75 9.10 4.96
CA VAL A 35 -0.02 7.88 5.23
C VAL A 35 0.09 6.95 4.03
N PHE A 36 0.34 5.66 4.28
CA PHE A 36 0.39 4.62 3.26
C PHE A 36 -0.73 3.61 3.50
N LEU A 37 -1.50 3.33 2.46
CA LEU A 37 -2.59 2.35 2.53
C LEU A 37 -2.41 1.28 1.45
N VAL A 38 -2.29 0.03 1.89
CA VAL A 38 -2.18 -1.12 1.00
C VAL A 38 -3.50 -1.89 1.03
N GLY A 39 -4.18 -2.03 -0.12
CA GLY A 39 -5.51 -2.66 -0.21
C GLY A 39 -5.61 -4.09 0.37
N SER A 40 -6.79 -4.73 0.44
CA SER A 40 -8.04 -4.32 -0.23
C SER A 40 -8.70 -3.16 0.53
N LEU A 41 -9.12 -2.14 -0.23
CA LEU A 41 -9.75 -0.95 0.34
C LEU A 41 -11.18 -1.25 0.79
N THR A 42 -11.88 -2.09 0.03
CA THR A 42 -13.26 -2.50 0.28
C THR A 42 -13.35 -4.02 0.42
N PRO A 43 -14.46 -4.56 0.95
CA PRO A 43 -14.77 -5.98 0.85
C PRO A 43 -14.98 -6.39 -0.61
N LYS A 44 -14.80 -7.68 -0.89
CA LYS A 44 -15.12 -8.23 -2.20
C LYS A 44 -16.59 -7.99 -2.56
N ASN A 45 -16.85 -7.56 -3.79
CA ASN A 45 -18.18 -7.21 -4.32
C ASN A 45 -18.88 -6.07 -3.56
N ALA A 46 -18.12 -5.15 -3.01
CA ALA A 46 -18.67 -3.96 -2.38
C ALA A 46 -19.38 -3.04 -3.40
N ASP A 47 -20.31 -2.20 -2.92
CA ASP A 47 -20.84 -1.11 -3.74
C ASP A 47 -19.68 -0.16 -4.11
N PRO A 48 -19.51 0.22 -5.38
CA PRO A 48 -18.45 1.13 -5.84
C PRO A 48 -18.36 2.44 -5.03
N ARG A 49 -19.48 2.92 -4.48
CA ARG A 49 -19.50 4.11 -3.60
C ARG A 49 -18.69 3.93 -2.32
N GLU A 50 -18.41 2.70 -1.90
CA GLU A 50 -17.59 2.45 -0.71
C GLU A 50 -16.14 2.85 -0.94
N TYR A 51 -15.61 2.73 -2.14
CA TYR A 51 -14.29 3.27 -2.50
C TYR A 51 -14.23 4.76 -2.24
N GLY A 52 -15.24 5.50 -2.72
CA GLY A 52 -15.35 6.93 -2.50
C GLY A 52 -15.36 7.31 -1.01
N ARG A 53 -16.05 6.53 -0.18
CA ARG A 53 -16.09 6.78 1.30
C ARG A 53 -14.73 6.56 1.95
N VAL A 54 -14.05 5.45 1.62
CA VAL A 54 -12.72 5.14 2.17
C VAL A 54 -11.70 6.18 1.73
N LEU A 55 -11.65 6.50 0.44
CA LEU A 55 -10.70 7.45 -0.12
C LEU A 55 -10.98 8.89 0.36
N SER A 56 -12.24 9.30 0.49
CA SER A 56 -12.58 10.61 1.06
C SER A 56 -12.10 10.74 2.51
N ALA A 57 -12.28 9.71 3.32
CA ALA A 57 -11.78 9.71 4.70
C ALA A 57 -10.25 9.86 4.78
N LEU A 58 -9.53 9.31 3.80
CA LEU A 58 -8.08 9.55 3.66
C LEU A 58 -7.77 10.98 3.22
N GLY A 59 -8.52 11.54 2.28
CA GLY A 59 -8.35 12.91 1.79
C GLY A 59 -8.52 13.95 2.88
N GLU A 60 -9.44 13.74 3.79
CA GLU A 60 -9.72 14.59 4.96
C GLU A 60 -8.52 14.70 5.91
N THR A 61 -7.55 13.79 5.85
CA THR A 61 -6.34 13.85 6.67
C THR A 61 -5.48 15.07 6.36
N LYS A 62 -5.54 15.58 5.12
CA LYS A 62 -4.70 16.64 4.54
C LYS A 62 -3.19 16.32 4.53
N LEU A 63 -2.81 15.12 4.92
CA LEU A 63 -1.46 14.59 4.75
C LEU A 63 -1.33 13.95 3.37
N PRO A 64 -0.13 13.88 2.79
CA PRO A 64 0.10 13.05 1.61
C PRO A 64 -0.30 11.61 1.88
N VAL A 65 -1.13 11.05 1.02
CA VAL A 65 -1.61 9.66 1.11
C VAL A 65 -1.19 8.92 -0.16
N PHE A 66 -0.56 7.77 0.01
CA PHE A 66 -0.18 6.89 -1.09
C PHE A 66 -0.88 5.55 -0.91
N TYR A 67 -1.54 5.08 -1.97
CA TYR A 67 -2.31 3.84 -1.85
C TYR A 67 -2.25 2.99 -3.12
N ILE A 68 -2.53 1.70 -2.95
CA ILE A 68 -2.77 0.73 -4.03
C ILE A 68 -4.02 -0.09 -3.72
N PRO A 69 -4.73 -0.61 -4.75
CA PRO A 69 -5.83 -1.55 -4.56
C PRO A 69 -5.32 -2.90 -4.05
N GLY A 70 -6.22 -3.72 -3.55
CA GLY A 70 -5.98 -5.12 -3.22
C GLY A 70 -6.78 -6.08 -4.11
N PRO A 71 -6.67 -7.39 -3.87
CA PRO A 71 -7.35 -8.39 -4.71
C PRO A 71 -8.88 -8.30 -4.68
N ASP A 72 -9.46 -7.80 -3.58
CA ASP A 72 -10.91 -7.67 -3.43
C ASP A 72 -11.46 -6.37 -4.05
N ASP A 73 -10.59 -5.46 -4.52
CA ASP A 73 -10.96 -4.17 -5.12
C ASP A 73 -11.27 -4.29 -6.63
N ALA A 74 -11.82 -5.42 -7.05
CA ALA A 74 -12.35 -5.65 -8.38
C ALA A 74 -13.88 -5.43 -8.39
N PRO A 75 -14.47 -5.03 -9.51
CA PRO A 75 -13.88 -4.82 -10.83
C PRO A 75 -13.00 -3.56 -10.92
N PHE A 76 -11.87 -3.70 -11.60
CA PHE A 76 -10.86 -2.63 -11.63
C PHE A 76 -11.32 -1.32 -12.26
N GLY A 77 -12.21 -1.39 -13.25
CA GLY A 77 -12.78 -0.19 -13.89
C GLY A 77 -13.60 0.67 -12.93
N GLU A 78 -14.35 0.06 -12.02
CA GLU A 78 -15.12 0.76 -11.00
C GLU A 78 -14.20 1.40 -9.95
N PHE A 79 -13.22 0.66 -9.47
CA PHE A 79 -12.18 1.18 -8.60
C PHE A 79 -11.49 2.41 -9.21
N LEU A 80 -11.02 2.33 -10.47
CA LEU A 80 -10.34 3.44 -11.14
C LEU A 80 -11.21 4.69 -11.27
N ARG A 81 -12.49 4.51 -11.61
CA ARG A 81 -13.41 5.63 -11.74
C ARG A 81 -13.59 6.37 -10.42
N GLU A 82 -13.83 5.63 -9.33
CA GLU A 82 -14.01 6.24 -8.01
C GLU A 82 -12.70 6.86 -7.50
N ALA A 83 -11.57 6.19 -7.70
CA ALA A 83 -10.25 6.71 -7.36
C ALA A 83 -9.95 8.04 -8.07
N ALA A 84 -10.16 8.10 -9.39
CA ALA A 84 -9.94 9.32 -10.17
C ALA A 84 -10.86 10.47 -9.73
N ASN A 85 -12.13 10.18 -9.42
CA ASN A 85 -13.06 11.19 -8.92
C ASN A 85 -12.57 11.79 -7.59
N ILE A 86 -12.11 10.97 -6.68
CA ILE A 86 -11.66 11.41 -5.36
C ILE A 86 -10.31 12.13 -5.42
N GLU A 87 -9.37 11.68 -6.23
CA GLU A 87 -8.08 12.34 -6.44
C GLU A 87 -8.23 13.75 -7.02
N ASN A 88 -9.25 13.98 -7.85
CA ASN A 88 -9.59 15.32 -8.34
C ASN A 88 -10.10 16.26 -7.24
N VAL A 89 -10.75 15.71 -6.21
CA VAL A 89 -11.28 16.48 -5.07
C VAL A 89 -10.23 16.68 -3.99
N PHE A 90 -9.38 15.67 -3.76
CA PHE A 90 -8.37 15.65 -2.71
C PHE A 90 -6.97 15.53 -3.32
N PRO A 91 -6.27 16.64 -3.59
CA PRO A 91 -4.96 16.60 -4.25
C PRO A 91 -3.83 16.01 -3.39
N ASN A 92 -4.11 15.66 -2.16
CA ASN A 92 -3.18 14.98 -1.26
C ASN A 92 -3.24 13.44 -1.35
N ILE A 93 -4.16 12.88 -2.15
CA ILE A 93 -4.27 11.44 -2.38
C ILE A 93 -3.60 11.07 -3.70
N HIS A 94 -2.83 9.99 -3.68
CA HIS A 94 -2.09 9.49 -4.85
C HIS A 94 -2.21 7.97 -4.96
N GLY A 95 -2.96 7.50 -5.95
CA GLY A 95 -2.95 6.08 -6.34
C GLY A 95 -1.65 5.77 -7.09
N VAL A 96 -0.91 4.78 -6.59
CA VAL A 96 0.41 4.43 -7.14
C VAL A 96 0.45 3.01 -7.70
N HIS A 97 -0.70 2.44 -8.02
CA HIS A 97 -0.80 1.14 -8.67
C HIS A 97 -0.28 1.19 -10.10
N CYS A 98 0.82 0.49 -10.39
CA CYS A 98 1.47 0.43 -11.70
C CYS A 98 1.89 1.80 -12.26
N THR A 99 1.99 2.80 -11.42
CA THR A 99 2.46 4.15 -11.70
C THR A 99 3.29 4.65 -10.51
N PHE A 100 3.64 5.93 -10.46
CA PHE A 100 4.37 6.48 -9.34
C PHE A 100 3.88 7.88 -8.97
N ALA A 101 4.16 8.26 -7.73
CA ALA A 101 4.08 9.62 -7.26
C ALA A 101 5.40 10.03 -6.60
N MET A 102 5.68 11.33 -6.59
CA MET A 102 6.86 11.87 -5.91
C MET A 102 6.48 12.41 -4.54
N ALA A 103 7.04 11.81 -3.51
CA ALA A 103 6.93 12.33 -2.15
C ALA A 103 8.02 13.37 -1.84
N SER A 104 7.94 13.99 -0.66
CA SER A 104 8.93 14.94 -0.18
C SER A 104 10.35 14.36 -0.22
N GLY A 105 11.32 15.18 -0.62
CA GLY A 105 12.72 14.76 -0.75
C GLY A 105 12.99 13.90 -1.99
N HIS A 106 12.15 14.04 -3.01
CA HIS A 106 12.26 13.32 -4.29
C HIS A 106 12.20 11.79 -4.13
N GLU A 107 11.38 11.31 -3.22
CA GLU A 107 11.20 9.88 -2.99
C GLU A 107 10.11 9.33 -3.92
N VAL A 108 10.43 8.33 -4.71
CA VAL A 108 9.51 7.66 -5.64
C VAL A 108 8.68 6.66 -4.87
N ILE A 109 7.36 6.86 -4.86
CA ILE A 109 6.41 5.93 -4.28
C ILE A 109 5.71 5.21 -5.44
N THR A 110 5.75 3.89 -5.44
CA THR A 110 5.14 3.06 -6.48
C THR A 110 4.74 1.70 -5.92
N GLY A 111 4.00 0.95 -6.69
CA GLY A 111 3.64 -0.41 -6.31
C GLY A 111 2.72 -1.11 -7.28
N MET A 112 2.37 -2.33 -6.93
CA MET A 112 1.41 -3.13 -7.67
C MET A 112 0.50 -3.86 -6.71
N GLY A 113 -0.78 -3.53 -6.78
CA GLY A 113 -1.83 -4.19 -6.02
C GLY A 113 -2.38 -5.40 -6.77
N GLY A 114 -3.31 -6.11 -6.15
CA GLY A 114 -3.84 -7.35 -6.70
C GLY A 114 -2.98 -8.58 -6.35
N THR A 115 -3.15 -9.67 -7.08
CA THR A 115 -2.40 -10.92 -6.89
C THR A 115 -1.39 -11.09 -8.01
N ILE A 116 -0.11 -11.14 -7.67
CA ILE A 116 0.98 -11.41 -8.61
C ILE A 116 1.32 -12.90 -8.50
N LEU A 117 1.28 -13.61 -9.62
CA LEU A 117 1.52 -15.04 -9.73
C LEU A 117 2.82 -15.30 -10.50
N ASP A 118 3.63 -16.20 -9.98
CA ASP A 118 4.93 -16.54 -10.56
C ASP A 118 4.80 -17.40 -11.83
N ASP A 119 3.64 -18.05 -12.01
CA ASP A 119 3.40 -18.89 -13.18
C ASP A 119 3.25 -18.03 -14.43
N MET A 120 4.14 -18.25 -15.38
CA MET A 120 4.15 -17.60 -16.70
C MET A 120 2.93 -17.96 -17.56
N GLY A 121 2.31 -19.10 -17.31
CA GLY A 121 1.09 -19.56 -17.97
C GLY A 121 -0.20 -19.03 -17.38
N THR A 122 -0.12 -18.25 -16.31
CA THR A 122 -1.32 -17.74 -15.64
C THR A 122 -2.02 -16.71 -16.52
N GLU A 123 -3.29 -16.93 -16.77
CA GLU A 123 -4.14 -15.98 -17.46
C GLU A 123 -4.27 -14.68 -16.67
N ARG A 124 -4.06 -13.56 -17.36
CA ARG A 124 -4.28 -12.24 -16.81
C ARG A 124 -5.77 -12.00 -16.63
N ASP A 125 -6.15 -11.56 -15.44
CA ASP A 125 -7.51 -11.12 -15.16
C ASP A 125 -7.49 -9.86 -14.28
N GLU A 126 -7.13 -8.75 -14.89
CA GLU A 126 -7.11 -7.45 -14.23
C GLU A 126 -8.51 -6.92 -13.97
N ILE A 127 -9.44 -7.20 -14.87
CA ILE A 127 -10.79 -6.61 -14.82
C ILE A 127 -11.58 -7.16 -13.64
N GLU A 128 -11.68 -8.49 -13.54
CA GLU A 128 -12.57 -9.14 -12.57
C GLU A 128 -11.90 -9.51 -11.25
N THR A 129 -10.58 -9.73 -11.23
CA THR A 129 -9.91 -10.27 -10.04
C THR A 129 -8.58 -9.61 -9.69
N LEU A 130 -8.12 -8.60 -10.42
CA LEU A 130 -6.79 -7.98 -10.24
C LEU A 130 -5.67 -9.03 -10.14
N ARG A 131 -5.65 -10.00 -11.06
CA ARG A 131 -4.62 -11.05 -11.14
C ARG A 131 -3.66 -10.75 -12.29
N TYR A 132 -2.38 -10.91 -11.99
CA TYR A 132 -1.32 -10.57 -12.92
C TYR A 132 -0.30 -11.69 -13.00
N PRO A 133 0.14 -12.10 -14.21
CA PRO A 133 1.32 -12.94 -14.37
C PRO A 133 2.57 -12.17 -13.93
N GLY A 134 3.57 -12.87 -13.41
CA GLY A 134 4.76 -12.26 -12.82
C GLY A 134 5.53 -11.34 -13.76
N TRP A 135 5.62 -11.68 -15.06
CA TRP A 135 6.30 -10.83 -16.06
C TRP A 135 5.70 -9.42 -16.18
N GLU A 136 4.42 -9.26 -15.85
CA GLU A 136 3.74 -7.97 -15.93
C GLU A 136 4.24 -6.99 -14.87
N LEU A 137 4.66 -7.47 -13.70
CA LEU A 137 5.29 -6.65 -12.66
C LEU A 137 6.54 -5.95 -13.21
N GLU A 138 7.44 -6.71 -13.85
CA GLU A 138 8.66 -6.14 -14.42
C GLU A 138 8.34 -5.15 -15.55
N TYR A 139 7.41 -5.50 -16.41
CA TYR A 139 6.99 -4.64 -17.52
C TYR A 139 6.40 -3.31 -17.01
N ARG A 140 5.51 -3.34 -16.03
CA ARG A 140 4.86 -2.14 -15.48
C ARG A 140 5.82 -1.27 -14.67
N LEU A 141 6.78 -1.85 -13.98
CA LEU A 141 7.78 -1.10 -13.21
C LEU A 141 9.03 -0.70 -14.01
N LYS A 142 9.06 -0.94 -15.33
CA LYS A 142 10.24 -0.63 -16.16
C LYS A 142 10.68 0.84 -16.14
N PHE A 143 9.74 1.78 -15.87
CA PHE A 143 10.05 3.21 -15.75
C PHE A 143 11.02 3.52 -14.61
N LEU A 144 11.16 2.62 -13.63
CA LEU A 144 12.11 2.77 -12.53
C LEU A 144 13.57 2.76 -13.00
N LYS A 145 13.85 2.25 -14.20
CA LYS A 145 15.19 2.29 -14.82
C LYS A 145 15.62 3.73 -15.10
N GLU A 146 14.66 4.59 -15.45
CA GLU A 146 14.90 6.03 -15.68
C GLU A 146 14.98 6.82 -14.36
N LEU A 147 14.43 6.29 -13.28
CA LEU A 147 14.39 6.90 -11.96
C LEU A 147 15.40 6.26 -10.99
N LYS A 148 16.51 5.72 -11.51
CA LYS A 148 17.48 4.93 -10.72
C LYS A 148 18.13 5.70 -9.55
N ASP A 149 18.27 7.01 -9.69
CA ASP A 149 18.96 7.85 -8.71
C ASP A 149 18.04 8.32 -7.56
N TYR A 150 16.74 8.05 -7.67
CA TYR A 150 15.77 8.43 -6.64
C TYR A 150 15.56 7.31 -5.62
N PRO A 151 15.50 7.63 -4.32
CA PRO A 151 15.10 6.66 -3.31
C PRO A 151 13.66 6.22 -3.54
N ARG A 152 13.32 4.98 -3.16
CA ARG A 152 12.04 4.35 -3.49
C ARG A 152 11.37 3.76 -2.27
N VAL A 153 10.04 3.82 -2.27
CA VAL A 153 9.16 3.03 -1.40
C VAL A 153 8.23 2.20 -2.29
N PHE A 154 8.14 0.91 -2.00
CA PHE A 154 7.28 -0.01 -2.73
C PHE A 154 6.07 -0.43 -1.91
N LEU A 155 4.92 -0.57 -2.57
CA LEU A 155 3.69 -1.09 -2.02
C LEU A 155 3.27 -2.34 -2.81
N PHE A 156 2.98 -3.44 -2.09
CA PHE A 156 2.51 -4.68 -2.69
C PHE A 156 1.38 -5.29 -1.86
N THR A 157 0.51 -6.05 -2.51
CA THR A 157 -0.47 -6.91 -1.82
C THR A 157 -0.10 -8.39 -1.91
N THR A 158 0.91 -8.72 -2.71
CA THR A 158 1.50 -10.06 -2.79
C THR A 158 2.82 -10.08 -2.03
N PHE A 159 2.96 -11.00 -1.06
CA PHE A 159 4.21 -11.17 -0.32
C PHE A 159 5.33 -11.67 -1.22
N PRO A 160 6.57 -11.17 -1.04
CA PRO A 160 7.73 -11.78 -1.66
C PRO A 160 8.02 -13.15 -1.03
N GLU A 161 8.53 -14.07 -1.82
CA GLU A 161 9.16 -15.28 -1.30
C GLU A 161 10.39 -14.89 -0.46
N HIS A 162 10.32 -15.18 0.84
CA HIS A 162 11.43 -14.89 1.74
C HIS A 162 11.38 -15.80 2.98
N LYS A 163 12.53 -16.39 3.30
CA LYS A 163 12.71 -17.24 4.47
C LYS A 163 12.51 -16.39 5.74
N GLY A 164 11.51 -16.73 6.53
CA GLY A 164 11.13 -15.96 7.73
C GLY A 164 9.92 -15.03 7.57
N LEU A 165 9.47 -14.78 6.33
CA LEU A 165 8.24 -14.01 6.06
C LEU A 165 7.12 -14.89 5.51
N HIS A 166 7.34 -15.42 4.33
CA HIS A 166 6.38 -16.24 3.60
C HIS A 166 7.13 -17.14 2.62
N GLU A 167 7.27 -18.43 2.95
CA GLU A 167 8.02 -19.37 2.10
C GLU A 167 7.32 -19.62 0.76
N ASN A 168 5.99 -19.45 0.71
CA ASN A 168 5.16 -19.56 -0.50
C ASN A 168 4.82 -18.19 -1.10
N GLY A 169 5.67 -17.18 -0.91
CA GLY A 169 5.51 -15.87 -1.54
C GLY A 169 5.88 -15.88 -3.02
N SER A 170 5.75 -14.73 -3.67
CA SER A 170 6.14 -14.55 -5.08
C SER A 170 7.66 -14.34 -5.20
N SER A 171 8.30 -15.18 -5.98
CA SER A 171 9.72 -15.04 -6.33
C SER A 171 9.94 -13.79 -7.19
N VAL A 172 8.98 -13.44 -8.04
CA VAL A 172 9.03 -12.25 -8.90
C VAL A 172 8.99 -10.96 -8.07
N VAL A 173 8.14 -10.89 -7.03
CA VAL A 173 8.12 -9.74 -6.11
C VAL A 173 9.43 -9.65 -5.34
N ALA A 174 9.97 -10.78 -4.87
CA ALA A 174 11.26 -10.82 -4.20
C ALA A 174 12.40 -10.31 -5.10
N GLU A 175 12.41 -10.72 -6.38
CA GLU A 175 13.40 -10.27 -7.35
C GLU A 175 13.27 -8.77 -7.67
N ALA A 176 12.05 -8.26 -7.79
CA ALA A 176 11.81 -6.83 -7.98
C ALA A 176 12.37 -6.01 -6.80
N ILE A 177 12.16 -6.45 -5.55
CA ILE A 177 12.72 -5.78 -4.37
C ILE A 177 14.25 -5.81 -4.39
N LYS A 178 14.87 -6.96 -4.73
CA LYS A 178 16.34 -7.10 -4.82
C LYS A 178 16.93 -6.24 -5.92
N THR A 179 16.26 -6.16 -7.07
CA THR A 179 16.71 -5.43 -8.27
C THR A 179 16.63 -3.91 -8.05
N TYR A 180 15.48 -3.42 -7.62
CA TYR A 180 15.24 -2.00 -7.49
C TYR A 180 15.64 -1.41 -6.13
N LYS A 181 15.90 -2.24 -5.13
CA LYS A 181 16.42 -1.88 -3.79
C LYS A 181 15.67 -0.71 -3.15
N PRO A 182 14.33 -0.79 -2.98
CA PRO A 182 13.60 0.26 -2.27
C PRO A 182 14.12 0.38 -0.83
N ARG A 183 14.08 1.57 -0.25
CA ARG A 183 14.37 1.75 1.17
C ARG A 183 13.39 0.99 2.05
N LEU A 184 12.13 0.97 1.62
CA LEU A 184 11.02 0.36 2.30
C LEU A 184 10.12 -0.34 1.29
N ALA A 185 9.70 -1.55 1.62
CA ALA A 185 8.62 -2.26 0.94
C ALA A 185 7.51 -2.54 1.96
N LEU A 186 6.29 -2.12 1.65
CA LEU A 186 5.09 -2.33 2.45
C LEU A 186 4.23 -3.39 1.78
N VAL A 187 3.83 -4.40 2.52
CA VAL A 187 3.02 -5.50 1.99
C VAL A 187 1.82 -5.75 2.91
N ALA A 188 0.60 -5.76 2.37
CA ALA A 188 -0.57 -6.13 3.15
C ALA A 188 -0.52 -7.61 3.56
N GLY A 189 -0.83 -7.89 4.81
CA GLY A 189 -0.79 -9.23 5.38
C GLY A 189 -1.81 -9.43 6.49
N ARG A 190 -1.70 -10.59 7.17
CA ARG A 190 -2.55 -10.91 8.33
C ARG A 190 -1.97 -10.39 9.64
N GLU A 191 -0.66 -10.24 9.71
CA GLU A 191 0.06 -9.86 10.92
C GLU A 191 1.21 -8.91 10.60
N HIS A 192 1.64 -8.17 11.61
CA HIS A 192 2.82 -7.33 11.49
C HIS A 192 4.08 -8.20 11.40
N LYS A 193 4.85 -8.00 10.34
CA LYS A 193 6.16 -8.63 10.15
C LYS A 193 7.19 -7.57 9.77
N ARG A 194 8.43 -7.78 10.20
CA ARG A 194 9.55 -6.90 9.87
C ARG A 194 10.77 -7.74 9.51
N GLU A 195 11.24 -7.59 8.28
CA GLU A 195 12.38 -8.34 7.76
C GLU A 195 13.24 -7.47 6.85
N MET A 196 14.44 -7.96 6.55
CA MET A 196 15.32 -7.36 5.54
C MET A 196 15.36 -8.25 4.31
N VAL A 197 15.00 -7.71 3.16
CA VAL A 197 15.14 -8.36 1.86
C VAL A 197 16.28 -7.67 1.10
N GLY A 198 17.46 -8.27 1.13
CA GLY A 198 18.67 -7.59 0.69
C GLY A 198 18.96 -6.35 1.56
N THR A 199 18.99 -5.18 0.95
CA THR A 199 19.17 -3.88 1.64
C THR A 199 17.85 -3.17 1.96
N SER A 200 16.73 -3.74 1.58
CA SER A 200 15.40 -3.15 1.72
C SER A 200 14.74 -3.59 3.03
N LEU A 201 14.21 -2.63 3.78
CA LEU A 201 13.34 -2.92 4.91
C LEU A 201 11.97 -3.36 4.38
N LEU A 202 11.50 -4.53 4.75
CA LEU A 202 10.16 -5.01 4.41
C LEU A 202 9.29 -5.06 5.66
N ILE A 203 8.09 -4.51 5.54
CA ILE A 203 7.08 -4.50 6.60
C ILE A 203 5.80 -5.14 6.08
N GLY A 204 5.42 -6.26 6.71
CA GLY A 204 4.09 -6.82 6.60
C GLY A 204 3.12 -6.01 7.46
N LEU A 205 2.03 -5.58 6.85
CA LEU A 205 1.00 -4.75 7.49
C LEU A 205 -0.19 -5.62 7.88
N ALA A 206 -0.52 -5.62 9.14
CA ALA A 206 -1.75 -6.24 9.62
C ALA A 206 -3.00 -5.45 9.18
N SER A 207 -4.17 -6.07 9.28
CA SER A 207 -5.42 -5.54 8.76
C SER A 207 -5.92 -4.33 9.56
N LEU A 208 -6.13 -3.21 8.86
CA LEU A 208 -6.78 -2.04 9.44
C LEU A 208 -8.26 -2.29 9.77
N ALA A 209 -8.91 -3.21 9.06
CA ALA A 209 -10.27 -3.62 9.42
C ALA A 209 -10.35 -4.18 10.85
N GLU A 210 -9.26 -4.75 11.35
CA GLU A 210 -9.09 -5.23 12.73
C GLU A 210 -8.48 -4.17 13.66
N GLY A 211 -8.35 -2.93 13.18
CA GLY A 211 -7.80 -1.80 13.94
C GLY A 211 -6.27 -1.74 13.97
N ALA A 212 -5.56 -2.58 13.23
CA ALA A 212 -4.11 -2.58 13.25
C ALA A 212 -3.49 -1.57 12.27
N PHE A 213 -2.41 -0.92 12.69
CA PHE A 213 -1.59 -0.04 11.87
C PHE A 213 -0.11 -0.14 12.29
N THR A 214 0.77 0.49 11.53
CA THR A 214 2.21 0.50 11.85
C THR A 214 2.76 1.93 11.73
N VAL A 215 3.47 2.39 12.75
CA VAL A 215 4.28 3.61 12.71
C VAL A 215 5.70 3.24 12.32
N ILE A 216 6.22 3.88 11.28
CA ILE A 216 7.55 3.59 10.75
C ILE A 216 8.42 4.85 10.86
N ASP A 217 9.55 4.72 11.56
CA ASP A 217 10.64 5.69 11.56
C ASP A 217 11.66 5.28 10.48
N MET A 218 11.61 5.99 9.36
CA MET A 218 12.45 5.74 8.18
C MET A 218 13.92 6.07 8.41
N ARG A 219 14.25 6.89 9.42
CA ARG A 219 15.64 7.26 9.75
C ARG A 219 16.31 6.18 10.56
N ARG A 220 15.53 5.55 11.46
CA ARG A 220 16.01 4.50 12.36
C ARG A 220 15.77 3.10 11.82
N ASN A 221 15.06 2.98 10.70
CA ASN A 221 14.54 1.70 10.17
C ASN A 221 13.73 0.94 11.23
N GLU A 222 12.97 1.65 12.06
CA GLU A 222 12.12 1.07 13.10
C GLU A 222 10.67 1.01 12.62
N ALA A 223 9.97 -0.06 12.96
CA ALA A 223 8.54 -0.22 12.72
C ALA A 223 7.87 -0.69 13.99
N LYS A 224 6.87 0.05 14.46
CA LYS A 224 6.13 -0.22 15.69
C LYS A 224 4.66 -0.47 15.34
N PRO A 225 4.15 -1.69 15.59
CA PRO A 225 2.72 -1.94 15.44
C PRO A 225 1.94 -1.13 16.47
N GLY A 226 0.79 -0.63 16.04
CA GLY A 226 -0.20 0.04 16.86
C GLY A 226 -1.58 -0.59 16.65
N VAL A 227 -2.46 -0.37 17.61
CA VAL A 227 -3.86 -0.79 17.52
C VAL A 227 -4.72 0.43 17.83
N LEU A 228 -5.72 0.67 17.00
CA LEU A 228 -6.70 1.71 17.21
C LEU A 228 -7.49 1.43 18.49
N ARG A 229 -7.81 2.46 19.23
CA ARG A 229 -8.68 2.31 20.39
C ARG A 229 -10.08 2.01 19.87
N HIS A 230 -10.67 0.90 20.31
CA HIS A 230 -12.09 0.68 20.10
C HIS A 230 -12.83 1.83 20.82
N THR A 231 -13.36 2.75 20.06
CA THR A 231 -14.47 3.57 20.57
C THR A 231 -15.62 2.59 20.71
N ALA A 232 -15.90 2.17 21.95
CA ALA A 232 -17.14 1.47 22.24
C ALA A 232 -18.26 2.30 21.62
N SER A 233 -18.96 1.73 20.65
CA SER A 233 -20.17 2.31 20.10
C SER A 233 -21.06 2.62 21.29
N ALA A 234 -21.29 3.92 21.56
CA ALA A 234 -22.32 4.32 22.47
C ALA A 234 -23.65 3.82 21.88
N ALA A 235 -24.23 2.82 22.54
CA ALA A 235 -25.53 2.26 22.23
C ALA A 235 -26.63 3.32 22.38
#